data_583e7925981f9bbf7f75d76d8942a86c
#
_entry.id   583e7925981f9bbf7f75d76d8942a86c
#
_cell.length_a   1.000
_cell.length_b   1.000
_cell.length_c   1.000
_cell.angle_alpha   90.00
_cell.angle_beta   90.00
_cell.angle_gamma   90.00
#
_symmetry.space_group_name_H-M   'P 1'
#
loop_
_entity.id
_entity.type
_entity.pdbx_description
1 polymer ?
#
loop_
_entity_poly.entity_id
_entity_poly.type
_entity_poly.pdbx_seq_one_letter_code
_entity_poly.pdbx_strand_id
1 'polypeptide(L)'
;MQRKVIVYIACSVDGYIAGPDDDLSFLSVVEQEGEDYGYAAFIQNIDTMIVGRKTYDKVQSMGLEYPPPGKMLYVITRSPKPDSGHVKFYSGGLAALVQKLKSEPGMHIYCDGGVEIVNQLLKLNLVDELIISVIPTLLGSGTQLFGSGLPVQKLTLVS
;
A
#
# COMPACT_ATOMS: atom_id res chain seq x y z
N MET A 1 8.73 -14.80 -14.53
CA MET A 1 8.78 -13.39 -14.08
C MET A 1 8.85 -13.36 -12.56
N GLN A 2 9.79 -12.62 -12.02
CA GLN A 2 9.88 -12.46 -10.58
C GLN A 2 8.79 -11.51 -10.09
N ARG A 3 8.07 -11.92 -9.06
CA ARG A 3 7.05 -11.06 -8.44
C ARG A 3 7.72 -9.94 -7.65
N LYS A 4 7.24 -8.74 -7.82
CA LYS A 4 7.74 -7.55 -7.10
C LYS A 4 6.75 -7.12 -6.04
N VAL A 5 7.28 -6.61 -4.92
CA VAL A 5 6.48 -5.89 -3.93
C VAL A 5 6.52 -4.41 -4.30
N ILE A 6 5.36 -3.85 -4.58
CA ILE A 6 5.22 -2.47 -5.06
C ILE A 6 4.39 -1.67 -4.06
N VAL A 7 4.90 -0.52 -3.65
CA VAL A 7 4.14 0.48 -2.89
C VAL A 7 3.66 1.52 -3.89
N TYR A 8 2.36 1.74 -3.95
CA TYR A 8 1.72 2.72 -4.82
C TYR A 8 0.89 3.66 -3.94
N ILE A 9 1.33 4.90 -3.80
CA ILE A 9 0.74 5.78 -2.79
C ILE A 9 0.89 7.25 -3.21
N ALA A 10 -0.04 8.10 -2.77
CA ALA A 10 0.03 9.54 -2.94
C ALA A 10 0.42 10.21 -1.63
N CYS A 11 1.22 11.25 -1.70
CA CYS A 11 1.58 12.05 -0.54
C CYS A 11 1.67 13.54 -0.89
N SER A 12 1.60 14.39 0.13
CA SER A 12 1.87 15.82 -0.02
C SER A 12 3.35 16.06 -0.29
N VAL A 13 3.69 17.28 -0.73
CA VAL A 13 5.08 17.68 -0.97
C VAL A 13 5.94 17.48 0.30
N ASP A 14 5.36 17.72 1.47
CA ASP A 14 6.04 17.53 2.76
C ASP A 14 5.89 16.12 3.35
N GLY A 15 5.43 15.16 2.55
CA GLY A 15 5.54 13.74 2.88
C GLY A 15 4.42 13.14 3.71
N TYR A 16 3.25 13.79 3.77
CA TYR A 16 2.09 13.26 4.50
C TYR A 16 1.14 12.51 3.57
N ILE A 17 0.64 11.37 4.02
CA ILE A 17 -0.37 10.59 3.28
C ILE A 17 -1.79 10.94 3.68
N ALA A 18 -1.95 11.60 4.81
CA ALA A 18 -3.25 12.08 5.32
C ALA A 18 -2.98 13.26 6.23
N GLY A 19 -3.93 14.18 6.31
CA GLY A 19 -3.94 15.24 7.31
C GLY A 19 -4.33 14.70 8.69
N PRO A 20 -4.45 15.59 9.71
CA PRO A 20 -4.94 15.17 11.02
C PRO A 20 -6.30 14.47 10.91
N ASP A 21 -6.53 13.48 11.78
CA ASP A 21 -7.76 12.68 11.82
C ASP A 21 -8.03 11.92 10.51
N ASP A 22 -6.97 11.47 9.84
CA ASP A 22 -7.03 10.72 8.57
C ASP A 22 -7.74 11.50 7.44
N ASP A 23 -7.65 12.82 7.46
CA ASP A 23 -8.25 13.67 6.43
C ASP A 23 -7.53 13.49 5.09
N LEU A 24 -8.27 13.04 4.08
CA LEU A 24 -7.78 12.80 2.72
C LEU A 24 -8.22 13.89 1.73
N SER A 25 -8.78 14.98 2.20
CA SER A 25 -9.33 16.04 1.32
C SER A 25 -8.28 16.68 0.42
N PHE A 26 -7.00 16.64 0.80
CA PHE A 26 -5.92 17.19 -0.04
C PHE A 26 -5.79 16.49 -1.40
N LEU A 27 -6.25 15.26 -1.52
CA LEU A 27 -6.21 14.51 -2.78
C LEU A 27 -7.10 15.15 -3.85
N SER A 28 -8.11 15.92 -3.45
CA SER A 28 -9.02 16.60 -4.39
C SER A 28 -8.31 17.65 -5.26
N VAL A 29 -7.16 18.14 -4.84
CA VAL A 29 -6.35 19.12 -5.59
C VAL A 29 -6.03 18.63 -7.00
N VAL A 30 -5.84 17.33 -7.17
CA VAL A 30 -5.47 16.71 -8.44
C VAL A 30 -6.60 15.93 -9.09
N GLU A 31 -7.79 15.94 -8.51
CA GLU A 31 -8.94 15.28 -9.11
C GLU A 31 -9.25 15.90 -10.47
N GLN A 32 -9.34 15.06 -11.50
CA GLN A 32 -9.66 15.47 -12.84
C GLN A 32 -10.50 14.37 -13.49
N GLU A 33 -11.64 14.76 -14.04
CA GLU A 33 -12.54 13.81 -14.69
C GLU A 33 -11.82 13.05 -15.81
N GLY A 34 -11.94 11.72 -15.78
CA GLY A 34 -11.31 10.85 -16.77
C GLY A 34 -9.83 10.58 -16.53
N GLU A 35 -9.21 11.17 -15.50
CA GLU A 35 -7.79 10.94 -15.17
C GLU A 35 -7.67 10.00 -13.98
N ASP A 36 -6.91 8.91 -14.12
CA ASP A 36 -6.65 7.96 -13.04
C ASP A 36 -5.16 7.87 -12.68
N TYR A 37 -4.33 8.68 -13.30
CA TYR A 37 -2.88 8.74 -13.06
C TYR A 37 -2.19 7.37 -13.17
N GLY A 38 -2.70 6.51 -14.07
CA GLY A 38 -2.10 5.21 -14.35
C GLY A 38 -2.54 4.07 -13.42
N TYR A 39 -3.49 4.32 -12.52
CA TYR A 39 -3.94 3.30 -11.57
C TYR A 39 -4.52 2.06 -12.27
N ALA A 40 -5.36 2.24 -13.29
CA ALA A 40 -5.97 1.12 -13.99
C ALA A 40 -4.92 0.22 -14.66
N ALA A 41 -3.91 0.82 -15.27
CA ALA A 41 -2.80 0.07 -15.88
C ALA A 41 -1.96 -0.65 -14.81
N PHE A 42 -1.70 0.03 -13.69
CA PHE A 42 -0.96 -0.56 -12.57
C PHE A 42 -1.67 -1.79 -12.01
N ILE A 43 -2.96 -1.67 -11.70
CA ILE A 43 -3.71 -2.72 -11.01
C ILE A 43 -3.87 -3.99 -11.86
N GLN A 44 -3.78 -3.88 -13.18
CA GLN A 44 -3.83 -5.03 -14.09
C GLN A 44 -2.66 -6.00 -13.90
N ASN A 45 -1.54 -5.51 -13.36
CA ASN A 45 -0.34 -6.33 -13.12
C ASN A 45 -0.26 -6.85 -11.69
N ILE A 46 -1.33 -6.68 -10.91
CA ILE A 46 -1.40 -7.07 -9.51
C ILE A 46 -2.40 -8.20 -9.34
N ASP A 47 -2.01 -9.27 -8.67
CA ASP A 47 -2.94 -10.33 -8.28
C ASP A 47 -3.04 -10.52 -6.77
N THR A 48 -2.12 -9.91 -6.02
CA THR A 48 -2.05 -10.06 -4.56
C THR A 48 -1.85 -8.70 -3.92
N MET A 49 -2.56 -8.46 -2.83
CA MET A 49 -2.45 -7.20 -2.08
C MET A 49 -2.13 -7.49 -0.62
N ILE A 50 -1.40 -6.60 -0.01
CA ILE A 50 -1.11 -6.60 1.44
C ILE A 50 -1.59 -5.28 2.00
N VAL A 51 -2.33 -5.34 3.10
CA VAL A 51 -2.87 -4.14 3.77
C VAL A 51 -2.85 -4.33 5.29
N GLY A 52 -2.67 -3.23 6.00
CA GLY A 52 -2.80 -3.23 7.46
C GLY A 52 -4.27 -3.28 7.90
N ARG A 53 -4.51 -3.76 9.11
CA ARG A 53 -5.85 -3.95 9.65
C ARG A 53 -6.67 -2.66 9.70
N LYS A 54 -6.07 -1.56 10.15
CA LYS A 54 -6.80 -0.28 10.24
C LYS A 54 -7.26 0.22 8.89
N THR A 55 -6.40 0.12 7.88
CA THR A 55 -6.75 0.51 6.51
C THR A 55 -7.86 -0.39 5.96
N TYR A 56 -7.75 -1.70 6.19
CA TYR A 56 -8.79 -2.64 5.79
C TYR A 56 -10.14 -2.28 6.41
N ASP A 57 -10.18 -2.07 7.73
CA ASP A 57 -11.41 -1.73 8.43
C ASP A 57 -12.02 -0.43 7.90
N LYS A 58 -11.17 0.57 7.61
CA LYS A 58 -11.63 1.85 7.03
C LYS A 58 -12.28 1.66 5.67
N VAL A 59 -11.65 0.90 4.78
CA VAL A 59 -12.20 0.62 3.44
C VAL A 59 -13.50 -0.15 3.55
N GLN A 60 -13.58 -1.14 4.45
CA GLN A 60 -14.82 -1.87 4.69
C GLN A 60 -15.95 -0.95 5.17
N SER A 61 -15.65 0.00 6.03
CA SER A 61 -16.65 0.96 6.53
C SER A 61 -17.20 1.88 5.43
N MET A 62 -16.46 2.06 4.34
CA MET A 62 -16.89 2.87 3.20
C MET A 62 -17.79 2.09 2.24
N GLY A 63 -18.02 0.81 2.47
CA GLY A 63 -18.86 -0.03 1.62
C GLY A 63 -18.28 -0.34 0.25
N LEU A 64 -16.99 -0.16 0.07
CA LEU A 64 -16.31 -0.43 -1.20
C LEU A 64 -15.99 -1.92 -1.35
N GLU A 65 -16.01 -2.41 -2.58
CA GLU A 65 -15.55 -3.76 -2.88
C GLU A 65 -14.04 -3.82 -2.72
N TYR A 66 -13.56 -4.65 -1.80
CA TYR A 66 -12.16 -4.74 -1.47
C TYR A 66 -11.79 -6.15 -1.02
N PRO A 67 -10.82 -6.84 -1.66
CA PRO A 67 -10.01 -6.35 -2.78
C PRO A 67 -10.82 -6.25 -4.08
N PRO A 68 -10.27 -5.57 -5.09
CA PRO A 68 -10.88 -5.61 -6.43
C PRO A 68 -11.02 -7.05 -6.94
N PRO A 69 -11.96 -7.32 -7.86
CA PRO A 69 -12.18 -8.69 -8.35
C PRO A 69 -10.92 -9.35 -8.88
N GLY A 70 -10.78 -10.65 -8.61
CA GLY A 70 -9.67 -11.47 -9.09
C GLY A 70 -8.37 -11.32 -8.31
N LYS A 71 -8.39 -10.64 -7.17
CA LYS A 71 -7.18 -10.42 -6.35
C LYS A 71 -7.32 -11.05 -4.97
N MET A 72 -6.20 -11.55 -4.45
CA MET A 72 -6.11 -12.02 -3.07
C MET A 72 -5.65 -10.87 -2.18
N LEU A 73 -6.25 -10.73 -1.02
CA LEU A 73 -5.89 -9.71 -0.03
C LEU A 73 -5.40 -10.37 1.25
N TYR A 74 -4.21 -10.00 1.68
CA TYR A 74 -3.67 -10.37 3.00
C TYR A 74 -3.78 -9.18 3.92
N VAL A 75 -4.62 -9.31 4.96
CA VAL A 75 -4.79 -8.29 6.00
C VAL A 75 -3.85 -8.62 7.15
N ILE A 76 -2.90 -7.74 7.40
CA ILE A 76 -1.93 -7.92 8.48
C ILE A 76 -2.57 -7.50 9.78
N THR A 77 -2.72 -8.43 10.72
CA THR A 77 -3.42 -8.20 11.98
C THR A 77 -2.77 -9.01 13.10
N ARG A 78 -2.87 -8.50 14.32
CA ARG A 78 -2.47 -9.25 15.53
C ARG A 78 -3.59 -10.14 16.04
N SER A 79 -4.83 -9.89 15.60
CA SER A 79 -6.00 -10.65 16.01
C SER A 79 -6.44 -11.57 14.89
N PRO A 80 -6.10 -12.86 14.93
CA PRO A 80 -6.48 -13.79 13.87
C PRO A 80 -7.98 -13.82 13.67
N LYS A 81 -8.38 -13.89 12.40
CA LYS A 81 -9.77 -14.08 11.98
C LYS A 81 -9.82 -15.17 10.93
N PRO A 82 -10.94 -15.88 10.81
CA PRO A 82 -11.12 -16.83 9.71
C PRO A 82 -11.04 -16.12 8.35
N ASP A 83 -10.42 -16.79 7.39
CA ASP A 83 -10.39 -16.30 6.01
C ASP A 83 -11.82 -16.19 5.47
N SER A 84 -12.02 -15.21 4.59
CA SER A 84 -13.33 -14.97 3.97
C SER A 84 -13.15 -14.70 2.49
N GLY A 85 -13.49 -15.68 1.63
CA GLY A 85 -13.35 -15.57 0.19
C GLY A 85 -11.90 -15.27 -0.22
N HIS A 86 -11.68 -14.12 -0.84
CA HIS A 86 -10.36 -13.69 -1.28
C HIS A 86 -9.58 -12.90 -0.21
N VAL A 87 -10.08 -12.84 1.02
CA VAL A 87 -9.44 -12.12 2.12
C VAL A 87 -8.86 -13.12 3.11
N LYS A 88 -7.57 -13.00 3.38
CA LYS A 88 -6.86 -13.80 4.38
C LYS A 88 -6.34 -12.87 5.48
N PHE A 89 -6.61 -13.23 6.73
CA PHE A 89 -6.11 -12.51 7.88
C PHE A 89 -4.81 -13.17 8.34
N TYR A 90 -3.72 -12.41 8.30
CA TYR A 90 -2.38 -12.94 8.54
C TYR A 90 -1.76 -12.27 9.76
N SER A 91 -1.29 -13.06 10.72
CA SER A 91 -0.68 -12.58 11.95
C SER A 91 0.76 -13.03 12.14
N GLY A 92 1.39 -13.60 11.12
CA GLY A 92 2.81 -13.96 11.14
C GLY A 92 3.73 -12.80 10.75
N GLY A 93 5.01 -13.11 10.51
CA GLY A 93 5.99 -12.13 10.09
C GLY A 93 5.83 -11.72 8.62
N LEU A 94 6.03 -10.43 8.34
CA LEU A 94 5.94 -9.92 6.96
C LEU A 94 6.99 -10.54 6.04
N ALA A 95 8.22 -10.74 6.53
CA ALA A 95 9.28 -11.33 5.72
C ALA A 95 8.89 -12.73 5.24
N ALA A 96 8.34 -13.55 6.12
CA ALA A 96 7.90 -14.90 5.78
C ALA A 96 6.75 -14.87 4.76
N LEU A 97 5.81 -13.95 4.91
CA LEU A 97 4.72 -13.79 3.96
C LEU A 97 5.22 -13.41 2.57
N VAL A 98 6.10 -12.42 2.50
CA VAL A 98 6.66 -11.96 1.21
C VAL A 98 7.46 -13.08 0.54
N GLN A 99 8.28 -13.81 1.30
CA GLN A 99 9.03 -14.94 0.77
C GLN A 99 8.10 -16.02 0.21
N LYS A 100 7.06 -16.35 0.95
CA LYS A 100 6.05 -17.31 0.49
C LYS A 100 5.42 -16.86 -0.82
N LEU A 101 4.94 -15.62 -0.88
CA LEU A 101 4.28 -15.08 -2.07
C LEU A 101 5.23 -15.04 -3.27
N LYS A 102 6.49 -14.65 -3.06
CA LYS A 102 7.48 -14.61 -4.15
C LYS A 102 7.88 -16.02 -4.64
N SER A 103 7.71 -17.04 -3.82
CA SER A 103 7.98 -18.42 -4.21
C SER A 103 6.86 -19.05 -5.04
N GLU A 104 5.69 -18.45 -5.04
CA GLU A 104 4.53 -18.90 -5.78
C GLU A 104 4.46 -18.21 -7.14
N PRO A 105 3.89 -18.87 -8.18
CA PRO A 105 3.66 -18.19 -9.45
C PRO A 105 2.59 -17.11 -9.31
N GLY A 106 2.70 -16.04 -10.08
CA GLY A 106 1.71 -14.97 -10.06
C GLY A 106 2.27 -13.67 -10.60
N MET A 107 1.42 -12.65 -10.55
CA MET A 107 1.77 -11.28 -10.90
C MET A 107 2.40 -10.56 -9.71
N HIS A 108 2.43 -9.23 -9.72
CA HIS A 108 3.06 -8.47 -8.66
C HIS A 108 2.18 -8.34 -7.42
N ILE A 109 2.80 -7.91 -6.33
CA ILE A 109 2.22 -7.78 -5.02
C ILE A 109 2.14 -6.28 -4.70
N TYR A 110 0.94 -5.79 -4.43
CA TYR A 110 0.69 -4.38 -4.12
C TYR A 110 0.50 -4.21 -2.61
N CYS A 111 1.37 -3.39 -1.99
CA CYS A 111 1.17 -2.97 -0.61
C CYS A 111 0.33 -1.68 -0.61
N ASP A 112 -0.90 -1.79 -0.13
CA ASP A 112 -1.86 -0.67 -0.08
C ASP A 112 -1.78 0.14 1.24
N GLY A 113 -0.77 -0.13 2.04
CA GLY A 113 -0.57 0.60 3.31
C GLY A 113 -1.17 -0.15 4.51
N GLY A 114 -1.37 0.47 5.67
CA GLY A 114 -0.92 1.85 5.95
C GLY A 114 0.58 2.01 6.14
N VAL A 115 0.93 3.16 6.70
CA VAL A 115 2.35 3.52 6.83
C VAL A 115 3.15 2.55 7.69
N GLU A 116 2.56 1.93 8.69
CA GLU A 116 3.25 0.94 9.51
C GLU A 116 3.73 -0.24 8.66
N ILE A 117 2.87 -0.74 7.77
CA ILE A 117 3.22 -1.87 6.90
C ILE A 117 4.26 -1.44 5.87
N VAL A 118 4.09 -0.27 5.26
CA VAL A 118 5.09 0.28 4.32
C VAL A 118 6.46 0.39 5.00
N ASN A 119 6.50 0.98 6.19
CA ASN A 119 7.77 1.18 6.91
C ASN A 119 8.39 -0.13 7.38
N GLN A 120 7.59 -1.11 7.80
CA GLN A 120 8.10 -2.45 8.13
C GLN A 120 8.73 -3.13 6.90
N LEU A 121 8.08 -3.06 5.75
CA LEU A 121 8.61 -3.63 4.52
C LEU A 121 9.91 -2.93 4.10
N LEU A 122 9.99 -1.62 4.25
CA LEU A 122 11.21 -0.87 3.96
C LEU A 122 12.35 -1.25 4.91
N LYS A 123 12.07 -1.37 6.20
CA LYS A 123 13.08 -1.79 7.20
C LYS A 123 13.65 -3.18 6.88
N LEU A 124 12.82 -4.05 6.34
CA LEU A 124 13.22 -5.42 5.97
C LEU A 124 13.80 -5.50 4.56
N ASN A 125 13.92 -4.37 3.87
CA ASN A 125 14.40 -4.30 2.47
C ASN A 125 13.58 -5.19 1.53
N LEU A 126 12.27 -5.17 1.69
CA LEU A 126 11.35 -6.05 0.94
C LEU A 126 10.56 -5.31 -0.15
N VAL A 127 10.74 -4.00 -0.30
CA VAL A 127 10.06 -3.21 -1.33
C VAL A 127 10.94 -3.16 -2.58
N ASP A 128 10.39 -3.59 -3.70
CA ASP A 128 11.09 -3.61 -4.99
C ASP A 128 10.86 -2.32 -5.79
N GLU A 129 9.66 -1.73 -5.68
CA GLU A 129 9.32 -0.48 -6.38
C GLU A 129 8.48 0.43 -5.50
N LEU A 130 8.79 1.72 -5.57
CA LEU A 130 7.98 2.79 -4.99
C LEU A 130 7.38 3.62 -6.11
N ILE A 131 6.06 3.70 -6.18
CA ILE A 131 5.35 4.59 -7.09
C ILE A 131 4.65 5.63 -6.23
N ILE A 132 5.21 6.82 -6.19
CA ILE A 132 4.74 7.89 -5.31
C ILE A 132 4.24 9.05 -6.16
N SER A 133 2.96 9.37 -5.99
CA SER A 133 2.36 10.56 -6.60
C SER A 133 2.46 11.70 -5.60
N VAL A 134 3.21 12.73 -5.96
CA VAL A 134 3.37 13.91 -5.11
C VAL A 134 2.26 14.91 -5.43
N ILE A 135 1.40 15.16 -4.46
CA ILE A 135 0.29 16.12 -4.58
C ILE A 135 0.84 17.51 -4.28
N PRO A 136 0.55 18.52 -5.09
CA PRO A 136 1.12 19.86 -4.91
C PRO A 136 0.44 20.61 -3.76
N THR A 137 0.65 20.13 -2.55
CA THR A 137 0.08 20.67 -1.31
C THR A 137 1.06 20.43 -0.18
N LEU A 138 1.15 21.39 0.73
CA LEU A 138 1.82 21.23 2.02
C LEU A 138 0.75 21.04 3.08
N LEU A 139 0.79 19.94 3.80
CA LEU A 139 -0.17 19.63 4.86
C LEU A 139 0.26 20.17 6.22
N GLY A 140 1.56 20.17 6.49
CA GLY A 140 2.13 20.66 7.74
C GLY A 140 1.99 19.72 8.93
N SER A 141 1.01 18.83 8.93
CA SER A 141 0.77 17.86 10.00
C SER A 141 -0.07 16.70 9.48
N GLY A 142 -0.14 15.62 10.24
CA GLY A 142 -0.90 14.43 9.87
C GLY A 142 -0.05 13.17 9.96
N THR A 143 -0.29 12.22 9.06
CA THR A 143 0.40 10.95 9.00
C THR A 143 1.50 10.98 7.95
N GLN A 144 2.76 10.88 8.39
CA GLN A 144 3.92 10.85 7.49
C GLN A 144 4.02 9.49 6.79
N LEU A 145 4.40 9.53 5.50
CA LEU A 145 4.64 8.31 4.73
C LEU A 145 5.87 7.55 5.26
N PHE A 146 6.98 8.25 5.43
CA PHE A 146 8.22 7.63 5.92
C PHE A 146 8.47 8.00 7.37
N GLY A 147 8.62 6.97 8.21
CA GLY A 147 8.96 7.16 9.61
C GLY A 147 10.45 7.41 9.80
N SER A 148 10.81 7.77 11.02
CA SER A 148 12.21 7.86 11.41
C SER A 148 12.82 6.47 11.62
N GLY A 149 14.16 6.38 11.54
CA GLY A 149 14.87 5.14 11.82
C GLY A 149 14.91 4.15 10.66
N LEU A 150 14.51 4.56 9.46
CA LEU A 150 14.69 3.73 8.27
C LEU A 150 16.18 3.68 7.89
N PRO A 151 16.67 2.52 7.41
CA PRO A 151 18.04 2.44 6.89
C PRO A 151 18.19 3.30 5.63
N VAL A 152 19.41 3.76 5.37
CA VAL A 152 19.70 4.45 4.12
C VAL A 152 19.54 3.46 2.97
N GLN A 153 18.71 3.80 2.00
CA GLN A 153 18.49 2.99 0.81
C GLN A 153 18.61 3.88 -0.42
N LYS A 154 19.47 3.47 -1.35
CA LYS A 154 19.58 4.17 -2.64
C LYS A 154 18.48 3.71 -3.56
N LEU A 155 17.82 4.66 -4.19
CA LEU A 155 16.76 4.40 -5.16
C LEU A 155 17.24 4.78 -6.55
N THR A 156 16.82 4.01 -7.54
CA THR A 156 17.04 4.35 -8.93
C THR A 156 15.75 4.93 -9.50
N LEU A 157 15.80 6.15 -10.04
CA LEU A 157 14.64 6.75 -10.66
C LEU A 157 14.34 6.05 -11.98
N VAL A 158 13.13 5.53 -12.10
CA VAL A 158 12.69 4.79 -13.30
C VAL A 158 11.90 5.70 -14.23
N SER A 159 11.06 6.56 -13.69
CA SER A 159 10.29 7.50 -14.50
C SER A 159 9.84 8.72 -13.72
#